data_93ae757d55b461f780dd8f52f084d489
#
_entry.id   93ae757d55b461f780dd8f52f084d489
#
_cell.length_a   1.000
_cell.length_b   1.000
_cell.length_c   1.000
_cell.angle_alpha   90.00
_cell.angle_beta   90.00
_cell.angle_gamma   90.00
#
_symmetry.space_group_name_H-M   'P 1'
#
loop_
_entity.id
_entity.type
_entity.pdbx_description
1 polymer ?
#
loop_
_entity_poly.entity_id
_entity_poly.type
_entity_poly.pdbx_seq_one_letter_code
_entity_poly.pdbx_strand_id
1 'polypeptide(L)' 'HTQLPRMIFSEFSYVFTWKGKDTTLAPYVLMAHMDVVPVEPVAESKWSVPSFSGKILKDTIWGRGAVDDKASVIGIFE' A
#
# COMPACT_ATOMS: atom_id res chain seq x y z
N HIS A 1 -3.38 -15.74 -4.26
CA HIS A 1 -2.24 -15.20 -3.48
C HIS A 1 -2.28 -15.56 -2.00
N THR A 2 -3.18 -16.45 -1.56
CA THR A 2 -3.44 -16.75 -0.15
C THR A 2 -2.38 -17.62 0.53
N GLN A 3 -1.39 -18.12 -0.18
CA GLN A 3 -0.46 -19.15 0.28
C GLN A 3 1.02 -18.69 0.33
N LEU A 4 1.30 -17.38 0.19
CA LEU A 4 2.67 -16.89 0.27
C LEU A 4 3.16 -16.93 1.72
N PRO A 5 4.33 -17.54 2.00
CA PRO A 5 4.96 -17.44 3.30
C PRO A 5 5.15 -15.98 3.71
N ARG A 6 4.78 -15.65 4.95
CA ARG A 6 4.84 -14.31 5.49
C ARG A 6 5.68 -14.28 6.75
N MET A 7 6.61 -13.36 6.83
CA MET A 7 7.30 -12.97 8.06
C MET A 7 6.86 -11.59 8.51
N ILE A 8 6.78 -11.37 9.81
CA ILE A 8 6.37 -10.10 10.42
C ILE A 8 7.56 -9.57 11.22
N PHE A 9 7.89 -8.31 11.00
CA PHE A 9 8.93 -7.59 11.72
C PHE A 9 8.33 -6.35 12.39
N SER A 10 8.69 -6.12 13.64
CA SER A 10 8.25 -4.92 14.40
C SER A 10 6.74 -4.67 14.33
N GLU A 11 5.94 -5.74 14.36
CA GLU A 11 4.47 -5.73 14.35
C GLU A 11 3.84 -5.23 13.03
N PHE A 12 4.46 -4.31 12.32
CA PHE A 12 3.85 -3.61 11.19
C PHE A 12 4.53 -3.85 9.84
N SER A 13 5.70 -4.48 9.82
CA SER A 13 6.43 -4.76 8.58
C SER A 13 6.26 -6.21 8.16
N TYR A 14 5.88 -6.41 6.91
CA TYR A 14 5.58 -7.73 6.36
C TYR A 14 6.51 -8.05 5.19
N VAL A 15 7.07 -9.24 5.20
CA VAL A 15 7.85 -9.78 4.08
C VAL A 15 7.16 -11.03 3.57
N PHE A 16 6.79 -11.01 2.31
CA PHE A 16 6.23 -12.16 1.60
C PHE A 16 7.29 -12.73 0.66
N THR A 17 7.44 -14.04 0.65
CA THR A 17 8.40 -14.71 -0.22
C THR A 17 7.67 -15.51 -1.28
N TRP A 18 7.94 -15.17 -2.53
CA TRP A 18 7.50 -15.95 -3.68
C TRP A 18 8.70 -16.64 -4.32
N LYS A 19 8.79 -17.96 -4.14
CA LYS A 19 9.86 -18.74 -4.78
C LYS A 19 9.62 -18.84 -6.28
N GLY A 20 10.63 -18.42 -7.04
CA GLY A 20 10.68 -18.64 -8.49
C GLY A 20 10.92 -20.12 -8.84
N LYS A 21 10.77 -20.43 -10.11
CA LYS A 21 11.06 -21.79 -10.64
C LYS A 21 12.54 -22.11 -10.61
N ASP A 22 13.39 -21.11 -10.88
CA ASP A 22 14.84 -21.24 -10.85
C ASP A 22 15.39 -20.47 -9.65
N THR A 23 15.76 -21.21 -8.61
CA THR A 23 16.26 -20.65 -7.35
C THR A 23 17.77 -20.33 -7.39
N THR A 24 18.44 -20.55 -8.51
CA THR A 24 19.85 -20.14 -8.69
C THR A 24 19.96 -18.68 -9.09
N LEU A 25 18.89 -18.08 -9.57
CA LEU A 25 18.83 -16.66 -9.92
C LEU A 25 18.74 -15.80 -8.68
N ALA A 26 19.39 -14.63 -8.73
CA ALA A 26 19.31 -13.66 -7.65
C ALA A 26 17.87 -13.15 -7.49
N PRO A 27 17.37 -13.00 -6.25
CA PRO A 27 16.05 -12.45 -6.00
C PRO A 27 16.01 -10.93 -6.25
N TYR A 28 14.81 -10.41 -6.47
CA TYR A 28 14.53 -8.99 -6.42
C TYR A 28 13.44 -8.72 -5.37
N VAL A 29 13.36 -7.49 -4.91
CA VAL A 29 12.39 -7.07 -3.91
C VAL A 29 11.50 -5.98 -4.49
N LEU A 30 10.20 -6.14 -4.32
CA LEU A 30 9.20 -5.09 -4.52
C LEU A 30 8.79 -4.57 -3.14
N MET A 31 8.74 -3.27 -2.99
CA MET A 31 8.44 -2.62 -1.71
C MET A 31 7.36 -1.58 -1.87
N ALA A 32 6.51 -1.50 -0.86
CA ALA A 32 5.50 -0.46 -0.72
C ALA A 32 5.18 -0.28 0.77
N HIS A 33 4.54 0.82 1.14
CA HIS A 33 4.17 1.09 2.52
C HIS A 33 2.68 1.41 2.68
N MET A 34 2.15 1.18 3.89
CA MET A 34 0.73 1.38 4.19
C MET A 34 0.46 2.63 5.05
N ASP A 35 1.48 3.09 5.76
CA ASP A 35 1.37 4.31 6.57
C ASP A 35 1.28 5.55 5.69
N VAL A 36 0.75 6.62 6.24
CA VAL A 36 0.52 7.87 5.53
C VAL A 36 0.84 9.05 6.44
N VAL A 37 1.25 10.16 5.84
CA VAL A 37 1.40 11.42 6.58
C VAL A 37 0.04 11.91 7.07
N PRO A 38 -0.03 12.56 8.24
CA PRO A 38 -1.28 13.12 8.76
C PRO A 38 -1.83 14.22 7.84
N VAL A 39 -3.12 14.50 8.01
CA VAL A 39 -3.76 15.68 7.41
C VAL A 39 -3.99 16.67 8.52
N GLU A 40 -3.35 17.84 8.41
CA GLU A 40 -3.51 18.91 9.37
C GLU A 40 -4.95 19.45 9.34
N PRO A 41 -5.54 19.83 10.50
CA PRO A 41 -6.92 20.30 10.55
C PRO A 41 -7.23 21.46 9.58
N VAL A 42 -6.27 22.37 9.41
CA VAL A 42 -6.42 23.48 8.45
C VAL A 42 -6.44 23.02 7.01
N ALA A 43 -5.79 21.90 6.69
CA ALA A 43 -5.78 21.33 5.36
C ALA A 43 -7.03 20.49 5.08
N GLU A 44 -7.65 19.91 6.10
CA GLU A 44 -8.86 19.10 5.95
C GLU A 44 -10.00 19.87 5.24
N SER A 45 -10.15 21.16 5.56
CA SER A 45 -11.16 22.02 4.94
C SER A 45 -10.96 22.22 3.43
N LYS A 46 -9.78 21.95 2.90
CA LYS A 46 -9.46 22.07 1.47
C LYS A 46 -9.77 20.80 0.66
N TRP A 47 -10.10 19.71 1.34
CA TRP A 47 -10.47 18.47 0.68
C TRP A 47 -11.92 18.53 0.19
N SER A 48 -12.17 18.03 -1.02
CA SER A 48 -13.51 17.95 -1.59
C SER A 48 -14.39 16.88 -0.94
N VAL A 49 -13.77 15.93 -0.23
CA VAL A 49 -14.40 14.88 0.56
C VAL A 49 -13.52 14.66 1.79
N PRO A 50 -14.01 14.03 2.87
CA PRO A 50 -13.18 13.74 4.03
C PRO A 50 -11.89 13.01 3.64
N SER A 51 -10.75 13.48 4.13
CA SER A 51 -9.41 13.06 3.67
C SER A 51 -9.12 11.57 3.82
N PHE A 52 -9.77 10.90 4.75
CA PHE A 52 -9.62 9.46 4.99
C PHE A 52 -10.86 8.64 4.56
N SER A 53 -11.75 9.21 3.74
CA SER A 53 -13.00 8.54 3.38
C SER A 53 -12.84 7.38 2.39
N GLY A 54 -11.80 7.40 1.57
CA GLY A 54 -11.65 6.44 0.47
C GLY A 54 -12.80 6.51 -0.55
N LYS A 55 -13.48 7.66 -0.63
CA LYS A 55 -14.67 7.81 -1.46
C LYS A 55 -14.36 7.70 -2.94
N ILE A 56 -15.17 6.95 -3.65
CA ILE A 56 -15.07 6.82 -5.10
C ILE A 56 -16.06 7.81 -5.73
N LEU A 57 -15.53 8.76 -6.47
CA LEU A 57 -16.32 9.74 -7.24
C LEU A 57 -15.81 9.79 -8.66
N LYS A 58 -16.66 9.49 -9.62
CA LYS A 58 -16.27 9.40 -11.04
C LYS A 58 -14.99 8.55 -11.10
N ASP A 59 -14.57 7.75 -11.56
CA ASP A 59 -13.38 6.92 -11.69
C ASP A 59 -12.15 7.31 -10.83
N THR A 60 -12.35 8.05 -9.73
CA THR A 60 -11.28 8.55 -8.85
C THR A 60 -11.52 8.10 -7.41
N ILE A 61 -10.52 7.51 -6.79
CA ILE A 61 -10.50 7.19 -5.35
C ILE A 61 -9.91 8.39 -4.61
N TRP A 62 -10.71 9.00 -3.75
CA TRP A 62 -10.32 10.16 -2.95
C TRP A 62 -9.89 9.71 -1.55
N GLY A 63 -8.64 9.95 -1.21
CA GLY A 63 -8.18 9.65 0.14
C GLY A 63 -6.69 9.87 0.33
N ARG A 64 -6.30 10.31 1.53
CA ARG A 64 -4.89 10.35 1.94
C ARG A 64 -4.34 8.91 1.87
N GLY A 65 -3.20 8.74 1.18
CA GLY A 65 -2.60 7.44 1.01
C GLY A 65 -3.13 6.63 -0.17
N ALA A 66 -4.12 7.11 -0.92
CA ALA A 66 -4.65 6.38 -2.07
C ALA A 66 -3.58 6.17 -3.16
N VAL A 67 -2.79 7.19 -3.45
CA VAL A 67 -1.67 7.10 -4.41
C VAL A 67 -0.38 6.73 -3.68
N ASP A 68 -0.04 7.45 -2.62
CA ASP A 68 1.18 7.26 -1.86
C ASP A 68 0.86 6.65 -0.47
N ASP A 69 0.96 5.31 -0.29
CA ASP A 69 1.52 4.40 -1.29
C ASP A 69 0.65 3.13 -1.47
N LYS A 70 -0.65 3.21 -1.12
CA LYS A 70 -1.55 2.05 -1.22
C LYS A 70 -1.75 1.56 -2.67
N ALA A 71 -1.59 2.44 -3.66
CA ALA A 71 -1.62 2.04 -5.06
C ALA A 71 -0.49 1.04 -5.36
N SER A 72 0.73 1.29 -4.88
CA SER A 72 1.85 0.37 -5.03
C SER A 72 1.62 -0.93 -4.24
N VAL A 73 1.09 -0.84 -3.01
CA VAL A 73 0.75 -2.03 -2.21
C VAL A 73 -0.18 -2.95 -3.00
N ILE A 74 -1.25 -2.41 -3.56
CA ILE A 74 -2.21 -3.20 -4.33
C ILE A 74 -1.56 -3.73 -5.60
N GLY A 75 -0.84 -2.89 -6.35
CA GLY A 75 -0.20 -3.30 -7.59
C GLY A 75 0.85 -4.40 -7.43
N ILE A 76 1.50 -4.49 -6.26
CA ILE A 76 2.44 -5.58 -5.97
C ILE A 76 1.69 -6.91 -5.75
N PHE A 77 0.48 -6.86 -5.18
CA PHE A 77 -0.29 -8.07 -4.87
C PHE A 77 -1.20 -8.55 -6.01
N GLU A 78 -1.44 -7.75 -7.04
CA GLU A 78 -2.18 -8.13 -8.24
C GLU A 78 -1.32 -8.93 -9.23
#